data_0ce689f2f1bb6b583270f013e68f1877
#
_entry.id   0ce689f2f1bb6b583270f013e68f1877
#
_cell.length_a   1.000
_cell.length_b   1.000
_cell.length_c   1.000
_cell.angle_alpha   90.00
_cell.angle_beta   90.00
_cell.angle_gamma   90.00
#
_symmetry.space_group_name_H-M   'P 1'
#
loop_
_entity.id
_entity.type
_entity.pdbx_description
1 polymer ?
#
loop_
_entity_poly.entity_id
_entity_poly.type
_entity_poly.pdbx_seq_one_letter_code
_entity_poly.pdbx_strand_id
1 'polypeptide(L)'
;MADPRFFECAGPFSASALAALIDGQCTGEADAMFSDLSSLELAQSDMVSFFTNPKLAEQLAASKAGAILISEKNRALCPPQTQAIVCDDPYRAMAIVAQAFYPLAAKSRPMPGEGQDGAMVHPSARLGENVTIELGAMIGRHAEIGDNCVIGAGAMIGHGVVLGHDCVIGSQVTIGYSLLGNRVIVQAGARLGTDGFGFAPGSQHIKIPQLGRLIVQSDVEIGANATLDRGAVGDTIIGEGTKLDNLVHIAHNVEIGRHCFFAAHVGVAGSSKINDYVQIGGLAGVAGHLEIGA
;
A
#
# COMPACT_ATOMS: atom_id res chain seq x y z
N MET A 1 4.17 2.33 -21.67
CA MET A 1 4.28 0.86 -21.56
C MET A 1 5.15 0.54 -20.36
N ALA A 2 4.67 -0.31 -19.44
CA ALA A 2 5.48 -0.78 -18.33
C ALA A 2 6.64 -1.66 -18.86
N ASP A 3 7.75 -1.69 -18.11
CA ASP A 3 8.92 -2.48 -18.54
C ASP A 3 8.62 -3.99 -18.35
N PRO A 4 8.65 -4.78 -19.44
CA PRO A 4 8.27 -6.20 -19.39
C PRO A 4 9.24 -7.08 -18.57
N ARG A 5 10.40 -6.55 -18.19
CA ARG A 5 11.30 -7.23 -17.25
C ARG A 5 10.74 -7.30 -15.84
N PHE A 6 9.83 -6.38 -15.48
CA PHE A 6 9.30 -6.24 -14.13
C PHE A 6 7.80 -6.47 -14.07
N PHE A 7 7.08 -6.27 -15.17
CA PHE A 7 5.62 -6.31 -15.18
C PHE A 7 5.08 -7.17 -16.32
N GLU A 8 4.18 -8.07 -15.99
CA GLU A 8 3.42 -8.87 -16.95
C GLU A 8 2.07 -8.19 -17.18
N CYS A 9 1.79 -7.86 -18.46
CA CYS A 9 0.53 -7.25 -18.86
C CYS A 9 -0.53 -8.33 -19.15
N ALA A 10 -1.68 -8.23 -18.53
CA ALA A 10 -2.81 -9.15 -18.74
C ALA A 10 -3.69 -8.79 -19.96
N GLY A 11 -3.41 -7.64 -20.64
CA GLY A 11 -4.17 -7.21 -21.82
C GLY A 11 -3.97 -8.14 -23.04
N PRO A 12 -4.65 -7.84 -24.16
CA PRO A 12 -5.44 -6.63 -24.42
C PRO A 12 -6.87 -6.70 -23.88
N PHE A 13 -7.48 -5.54 -23.66
CA PHE A 13 -8.89 -5.40 -23.25
C PHE A 13 -9.68 -4.59 -24.27
N SER A 14 -10.97 -4.92 -24.48
CA SER A 14 -11.86 -4.12 -25.32
C SER A 14 -12.31 -2.83 -24.61
N ALA A 15 -12.67 -1.80 -25.40
CA ALA A 15 -13.22 -0.55 -24.88
C ALA A 15 -14.43 -0.80 -23.97
N SER A 16 -15.32 -1.70 -24.37
CA SER A 16 -16.50 -2.09 -23.59
C SER A 16 -16.14 -2.77 -22.27
N ALA A 17 -15.14 -3.65 -22.27
CA ALA A 17 -14.68 -4.32 -21.05
C ALA A 17 -14.07 -3.31 -20.07
N LEU A 18 -13.24 -2.37 -20.55
CA LEU A 18 -12.67 -1.31 -19.72
C LEU A 18 -13.74 -0.37 -19.15
N ALA A 19 -14.73 0.01 -19.99
CA ALA A 19 -15.84 0.84 -19.54
C ALA A 19 -16.66 0.14 -18.43
N ALA A 20 -16.94 -1.15 -18.59
CA ALA A 20 -17.68 -1.94 -17.61
C ALA A 20 -16.95 -2.05 -16.25
N LEU A 21 -15.60 -2.10 -16.23
CA LEU A 21 -14.82 -2.15 -14.98
C LEU A 21 -14.96 -0.89 -14.12
N ILE A 22 -15.29 0.25 -14.73
CA ILE A 22 -15.32 1.55 -14.07
C ILE A 22 -16.70 2.21 -14.05
N ASP A 23 -17.75 1.42 -14.31
CA ASP A 23 -19.13 1.91 -14.48
C ASP A 23 -19.24 3.09 -15.48
N GLY A 24 -18.40 3.08 -16.53
CA GLY A 24 -18.26 4.13 -17.50
C GLY A 24 -19.00 3.82 -18.83
N GLN A 25 -18.96 4.78 -19.73
CA GLN A 25 -19.56 4.68 -21.07
C GLN A 25 -18.51 4.94 -22.16
N CYS A 26 -18.38 4.00 -23.09
CA CYS A 26 -17.55 4.18 -24.28
C CYS A 26 -18.32 4.95 -25.36
N THR A 27 -17.69 5.96 -25.97
CA THR A 27 -18.31 6.80 -27.01
C THR A 27 -17.96 6.37 -28.43
N GLY A 28 -17.10 5.38 -28.61
CA GLY A 28 -16.63 4.92 -29.91
C GLY A 28 -16.95 3.43 -30.14
N GLU A 29 -16.03 2.77 -30.83
CA GLU A 29 -16.14 1.35 -31.16
C GLU A 29 -15.96 0.48 -29.92
N ALA A 30 -17.00 -0.23 -29.52
CA ALA A 30 -17.05 -1.02 -28.28
C ALA A 30 -16.01 -2.15 -28.26
N ASP A 31 -15.72 -2.73 -29.42
CA ASP A 31 -14.80 -3.86 -29.59
C ASP A 31 -13.35 -3.43 -29.90
N ALA A 32 -13.07 -2.11 -29.94
CA ALA A 32 -11.69 -1.63 -30.10
C ALA A 32 -10.82 -2.15 -28.97
N MET A 33 -9.66 -2.73 -29.32
CA MET A 33 -8.77 -3.40 -28.36
C MET A 33 -7.61 -2.49 -27.96
N PHE A 34 -7.32 -2.47 -26.66
CA PHE A 34 -6.19 -1.71 -26.08
C PHE A 34 -5.23 -2.64 -25.38
N SER A 35 -3.96 -2.48 -25.71
CA SER A 35 -2.88 -3.35 -25.26
C SER A 35 -2.30 -2.94 -23.90
N ASP A 36 -2.38 -1.66 -23.52
CA ASP A 36 -1.76 -1.12 -22.33
C ASP A 36 -2.35 0.24 -21.89
N LEU A 37 -1.90 0.74 -20.77
CA LEU A 37 -2.17 2.07 -20.21
C LEU A 37 -0.89 2.92 -20.24
N SER A 38 -0.99 4.21 -20.61
CA SER A 38 0.16 5.11 -20.61
C SER A 38 -0.23 6.57 -20.32
N SER A 39 0.76 7.44 -20.11
CA SER A 39 0.54 8.88 -20.00
C SER A 39 0.05 9.50 -21.31
N LEU A 40 -0.56 10.69 -21.27
CA LEU A 40 -1.04 11.40 -22.46
C LEU A 40 0.06 11.60 -23.52
N GLU A 41 1.30 11.83 -23.10
CA GLU A 41 2.44 12.09 -23.98
C GLU A 41 2.97 10.83 -24.67
N LEU A 42 2.93 9.70 -23.98
CA LEU A 42 3.56 8.45 -24.43
C LEU A 42 2.58 7.46 -25.05
N ALA A 43 1.28 7.65 -24.82
CA ALA A 43 0.26 6.73 -25.32
C ALA A 43 0.24 6.67 -26.86
N GLN A 44 0.03 5.47 -27.39
CA GLN A 44 -0.16 5.18 -28.81
C GLN A 44 -1.63 4.81 -29.08
N SER A 45 -1.97 4.60 -30.36
CA SER A 45 -3.36 4.32 -30.79
C SER A 45 -3.96 3.04 -30.25
N ASP A 46 -3.15 2.12 -29.78
CA ASP A 46 -3.55 0.87 -29.13
C ASP A 46 -3.48 0.94 -27.59
N MET A 47 -3.38 2.14 -27.02
CA MET A 47 -3.26 2.34 -25.57
C MET A 47 -4.37 3.25 -25.02
N VAL A 48 -4.65 3.05 -23.72
CA VAL A 48 -5.53 3.91 -22.94
C VAL A 48 -4.72 4.95 -22.18
N SER A 49 -5.24 6.17 -22.08
CA SER A 49 -4.73 7.19 -21.19
C SER A 49 -5.85 7.80 -20.35
N PHE A 50 -5.56 8.81 -19.55
CA PHE A 50 -6.54 9.44 -18.67
C PHE A 50 -6.34 10.95 -18.58
N PHE A 51 -7.43 11.69 -18.32
CA PHE A 51 -7.41 13.14 -18.19
C PHE A 51 -8.14 13.59 -16.93
N THR A 52 -7.37 14.12 -15.97
CA THR A 52 -7.87 14.58 -14.67
C THR A 52 -7.57 16.05 -14.40
N ASN A 53 -6.53 16.61 -15.01
CA ASN A 53 -6.05 17.95 -14.75
C ASN A 53 -6.26 18.87 -15.97
N PRO A 54 -7.13 19.88 -15.89
CA PRO A 54 -7.36 20.83 -16.99
C PRO A 54 -6.13 21.56 -17.50
N LYS A 55 -5.07 21.68 -16.68
CA LYS A 55 -3.80 22.29 -17.10
C LYS A 55 -3.07 21.47 -18.17
N LEU A 56 -3.45 20.21 -18.36
CA LEU A 56 -2.89 19.30 -19.36
C LEU A 56 -3.71 19.25 -20.67
N ALA A 57 -4.58 20.24 -20.92
CA ALA A 57 -5.45 20.27 -22.12
C ALA A 57 -4.65 20.26 -23.44
N GLU A 58 -3.50 20.92 -23.48
CA GLU A 58 -2.62 20.91 -24.67
C GLU A 58 -2.02 19.52 -24.92
N GLN A 59 -1.63 18.83 -23.85
CA GLN A 59 -1.13 17.46 -23.94
C GLN A 59 -2.24 16.48 -24.36
N LEU A 60 -3.47 16.67 -23.85
CA LEU A 60 -4.62 15.90 -24.29
C LEU A 60 -4.87 16.09 -25.79
N ALA A 61 -4.86 17.34 -26.29
CA ALA A 61 -5.07 17.63 -27.71
C ALA A 61 -3.99 17.03 -28.62
N ALA A 62 -2.75 16.90 -28.11
CA ALA A 62 -1.61 16.32 -28.83
C ALA A 62 -1.48 14.80 -28.65
N SER A 63 -2.26 14.19 -27.78
CA SER A 63 -2.17 12.77 -27.44
C SER A 63 -2.55 11.88 -28.64
N LYS A 64 -1.80 10.76 -28.77
CA LYS A 64 -2.08 9.71 -29.74
C LYS A 64 -2.79 8.51 -29.15
N ALA A 65 -3.26 8.61 -27.90
CA ALA A 65 -3.99 7.54 -27.23
C ALA A 65 -5.23 7.09 -28.03
N GLY A 66 -5.46 5.81 -28.12
CA GLY A 66 -6.66 5.28 -28.76
C GLY A 66 -7.92 5.51 -27.93
N ALA A 67 -7.79 5.52 -26.58
CA ALA A 67 -8.89 5.90 -25.69
C ALA A 67 -8.40 6.76 -24.52
N ILE A 68 -9.30 7.61 -24.00
CA ILE A 68 -9.06 8.46 -22.83
C ILE A 68 -10.14 8.23 -21.78
N LEU A 69 -9.74 7.90 -20.55
CA LEU A 69 -10.62 7.96 -19.38
C LEU A 69 -10.85 9.43 -19.02
N ILE A 70 -12.08 9.90 -19.06
CA ILE A 70 -12.38 11.33 -18.95
C ILE A 70 -13.74 11.55 -18.29
N SER A 71 -13.91 12.66 -17.56
CA SER A 71 -15.20 13.03 -17.00
C SER A 71 -16.13 13.67 -18.06
N GLU A 72 -17.44 13.54 -17.89
CA GLU A 72 -18.43 14.11 -18.83
C GLU A 72 -18.21 15.60 -19.03
N LYS A 73 -17.89 16.38 -17.98
CA LYS A 73 -17.61 17.83 -18.09
C LYS A 73 -16.43 18.17 -19.01
N ASN A 74 -15.48 17.26 -19.18
CA ASN A 74 -14.29 17.46 -20.02
C ASN A 74 -14.37 16.71 -21.36
N ARG A 75 -15.42 15.95 -21.61
CA ARG A 75 -15.59 15.12 -22.80
C ARG A 75 -15.36 15.87 -24.10
N ALA A 76 -15.82 17.14 -24.19
CA ALA A 76 -15.65 17.98 -25.38
C ALA A 76 -14.18 18.31 -25.70
N LEU A 77 -13.24 18.11 -24.76
CA LEU A 77 -11.80 18.29 -24.97
C LEU A 77 -11.13 17.05 -25.57
N CYS A 78 -11.82 15.90 -25.62
CA CYS A 78 -11.27 14.66 -26.17
C CYS A 78 -11.04 14.84 -27.70
N PRO A 79 -9.84 14.52 -28.23
CA PRO A 79 -9.58 14.64 -29.66
C PRO A 79 -10.54 13.78 -30.49
N PRO A 80 -11.02 14.24 -31.66
CA PRO A 80 -12.03 13.54 -32.47
C PRO A 80 -11.65 12.11 -32.89
N GLN A 81 -10.32 11.86 -33.03
CA GLN A 81 -9.78 10.55 -33.42
C GLN A 81 -9.62 9.60 -32.22
N THR A 82 -9.85 10.05 -31.02
CA THR A 82 -9.65 9.29 -29.78
C THR A 82 -11.01 8.94 -29.17
N GLN A 83 -11.18 7.70 -28.74
CA GLN A 83 -12.39 7.30 -28.04
C GLN A 83 -12.40 7.89 -26.62
N ALA A 84 -13.53 8.45 -26.19
CA ALA A 84 -13.72 8.80 -24.79
C ALA A 84 -14.38 7.61 -24.05
N ILE A 85 -13.78 7.18 -22.96
CA ILE A 85 -14.41 6.33 -21.96
C ILE A 85 -14.81 7.26 -20.81
N VAL A 86 -16.09 7.62 -20.77
CA VAL A 86 -16.62 8.62 -19.84
C VAL A 86 -16.93 7.96 -18.51
N CYS A 87 -16.44 8.56 -17.42
CA CYS A 87 -16.66 8.08 -16.04
C CYS A 87 -16.70 9.26 -15.05
N ASP A 88 -17.22 9.02 -13.86
CA ASP A 88 -17.40 10.06 -12.85
C ASP A 88 -16.06 10.54 -12.28
N ASP A 89 -15.15 9.60 -11.98
CA ASP A 89 -13.82 9.88 -11.44
C ASP A 89 -12.72 9.22 -12.31
N PRO A 90 -12.15 9.96 -13.27
CA PRO A 90 -11.10 9.43 -14.15
C PRO A 90 -9.80 9.03 -13.41
N TYR A 91 -9.52 9.61 -12.24
CA TYR A 91 -8.35 9.23 -11.46
C TYR A 91 -8.52 7.85 -10.81
N ARG A 92 -9.68 7.63 -10.21
CA ARG A 92 -10.06 6.31 -9.69
C ARG A 92 -10.17 5.28 -10.82
N ALA A 93 -10.77 5.65 -11.95
CA ALA A 93 -10.88 4.81 -13.14
C ALA A 93 -9.51 4.36 -13.65
N MET A 94 -8.55 5.28 -13.72
CA MET A 94 -7.16 4.96 -14.09
C MET A 94 -6.56 3.90 -13.17
N ALA A 95 -6.74 4.01 -11.86
CA ALA A 95 -6.20 3.03 -10.92
C ALA A 95 -6.83 1.63 -11.12
N ILE A 96 -8.15 1.55 -11.37
CA ILE A 96 -8.85 0.30 -11.63
C ILE A 96 -8.39 -0.33 -12.96
N VAL A 97 -8.29 0.46 -14.02
CA VAL A 97 -7.82 0.02 -15.34
C VAL A 97 -6.35 -0.42 -15.27
N ALA A 98 -5.49 0.31 -14.55
CA ALA A 98 -4.10 -0.09 -14.32
C ALA A 98 -4.00 -1.45 -13.61
N GLN A 99 -4.85 -1.70 -12.62
CA GLN A 99 -4.91 -3.00 -11.92
C GLN A 99 -5.42 -4.13 -12.84
N ALA A 100 -6.29 -3.82 -13.80
CA ALA A 100 -6.71 -4.82 -14.78
C ALA A 100 -5.56 -5.20 -15.73
N PHE A 101 -4.82 -4.22 -16.25
CA PHE A 101 -3.63 -4.49 -17.07
C PHE A 101 -2.49 -5.14 -16.30
N TYR A 102 -2.32 -4.80 -15.01
CA TYR A 102 -1.21 -5.25 -14.17
C TYR A 102 -1.70 -5.78 -12.81
N PRO A 103 -2.41 -6.93 -12.78
CA PRO A 103 -3.08 -7.41 -11.57
C PRO A 103 -2.14 -7.75 -10.42
N LEU A 104 -0.88 -8.05 -10.72
CA LEU A 104 0.14 -8.33 -9.71
C LEU A 104 0.83 -7.08 -9.19
N ALA A 105 0.82 -5.96 -9.93
CA ALA A 105 1.51 -4.74 -9.53
C ALA A 105 0.91 -4.09 -8.27
N ALA A 106 -0.43 -4.13 -8.12
CA ALA A 106 -1.10 -3.60 -6.93
C ALA A 106 -0.88 -4.42 -5.65
N LYS A 107 -0.38 -5.65 -5.78
CA LYS A 107 -0.13 -6.54 -4.62
C LYS A 107 1.22 -6.31 -3.97
N SER A 108 2.04 -5.38 -4.50
CA SER A 108 3.38 -5.04 -3.98
C SER A 108 4.20 -6.26 -3.56
N ARG A 109 4.16 -7.32 -4.38
CA ARG A 109 4.89 -8.55 -4.05
C ARG A 109 6.38 -8.22 -3.88
N PRO A 110 7.04 -8.76 -2.84
CA PRO A 110 8.49 -8.73 -2.78
C PRO A 110 9.05 -9.24 -4.11
N MET A 111 10.17 -8.68 -4.56
CA MET A 111 10.86 -9.26 -5.72
C MET A 111 11.10 -10.73 -5.41
N PRO A 112 10.66 -11.67 -6.25
CA PRO A 112 10.77 -13.09 -5.95
C PRO A 112 12.25 -13.43 -5.73
N GLY A 113 12.55 -13.87 -4.51
CA GLY A 113 13.81 -14.54 -4.22
C GLY A 113 13.77 -15.94 -4.81
N GLU A 114 14.89 -16.43 -5.31
CA GLU A 114 14.97 -17.80 -5.82
C GLU A 114 14.93 -18.81 -4.67
N GLY A 115 13.75 -19.37 -4.40
CA GLY A 115 13.60 -20.59 -3.62
C GLY A 115 13.34 -20.40 -2.12
N GLN A 116 12.69 -21.42 -1.55
CA GLN A 116 12.41 -21.54 -0.11
C GLN A 116 13.62 -22.08 0.69
N ASP A 117 14.73 -22.39 0.03
CA ASP A 117 15.90 -22.97 0.67
C ASP A 117 16.60 -21.93 1.57
N GLY A 118 16.68 -22.23 2.87
CA GLY A 118 17.33 -21.38 3.87
C GLY A 118 16.39 -20.47 4.69
N ALA A 119 15.08 -20.58 4.54
CA ALA A 119 14.13 -20.02 5.50
C ALA A 119 14.19 -20.79 6.83
N MET A 120 14.10 -20.08 7.96
CA MET A 120 14.08 -20.68 9.30
C MET A 120 12.69 -20.55 9.91
N VAL A 121 11.94 -21.64 9.98
CA VAL A 121 10.62 -21.67 10.61
C VAL A 121 10.71 -22.45 11.93
N HIS A 122 10.34 -21.81 13.04
CA HIS A 122 10.32 -22.49 14.33
C HIS A 122 9.22 -23.58 14.34
N PRO A 123 9.50 -24.78 14.89
CA PRO A 123 8.54 -25.90 14.86
C PRO A 123 7.18 -25.63 15.52
N SER A 124 7.10 -24.67 16.43
CA SER A 124 5.82 -24.26 17.06
C SER A 124 5.10 -23.14 16.33
N ALA A 125 5.63 -22.65 15.21
CA ALA A 125 4.91 -21.69 14.38
C ALA A 125 3.75 -22.39 13.64
N ARG A 126 2.68 -21.66 13.41
CA ARG A 126 1.52 -22.12 12.64
C ARG A 126 1.45 -21.35 11.34
N LEU A 127 1.47 -22.09 10.24
CA LEU A 127 1.35 -21.53 8.90
C LEU A 127 0.01 -21.98 8.29
N GLY A 128 -0.70 -21.03 7.69
CA GLY A 128 -1.88 -21.31 6.88
C GLY A 128 -1.55 -21.94 5.53
N GLU A 129 -2.55 -22.02 4.67
CA GLU A 129 -2.40 -22.54 3.31
C GLU A 129 -1.71 -21.54 2.38
N ASN A 130 -0.96 -22.03 1.39
CA ASN A 130 -0.31 -21.22 0.34
C ASN A 130 0.61 -20.10 0.87
N VAL A 131 1.23 -20.27 2.03
CA VAL A 131 2.21 -19.29 2.55
C VAL A 131 3.52 -19.44 1.78
N THR A 132 4.00 -18.31 1.24
CA THR A 132 5.31 -18.22 0.59
C THR A 132 6.32 -17.62 1.56
N ILE A 133 7.45 -18.29 1.79
CA ILE A 133 8.52 -17.80 2.67
C ILE A 133 9.81 -17.80 1.85
N GLU A 134 10.41 -16.61 1.69
CA GLU A 134 11.59 -16.42 0.86
C GLU A 134 12.89 -16.68 1.64
N LEU A 135 13.99 -16.76 0.87
CA LEU A 135 15.33 -17.05 1.38
C LEU A 135 15.72 -16.19 2.60
N GLY A 136 16.22 -16.82 3.65
CA GLY A 136 16.72 -16.16 4.85
C GLY A 136 15.64 -15.53 5.75
N ALA A 137 14.35 -15.68 5.42
CA ALA A 137 13.28 -15.26 6.30
C ALA A 137 13.24 -16.13 7.57
N MET A 138 12.88 -15.53 8.71
CA MET A 138 12.85 -16.19 10.02
C MET A 138 11.48 -16.06 10.65
N ILE A 139 10.85 -17.19 10.99
CA ILE A 139 9.56 -17.25 11.68
C ILE A 139 9.76 -17.75 13.12
N GLY A 140 9.46 -16.92 14.09
CA GLY A 140 9.68 -17.15 15.52
C GLY A 140 8.70 -18.13 16.14
N ARG A 141 8.98 -18.48 17.42
CA ARG A 141 8.13 -19.40 18.21
C ARG A 141 6.70 -18.87 18.30
N HIS A 142 5.73 -19.79 18.16
CA HIS A 142 4.30 -19.51 18.30
C HIS A 142 3.80 -18.33 17.43
N ALA A 143 4.53 -17.99 16.38
CA ALA A 143 4.02 -17.09 15.36
C ALA A 143 2.88 -17.79 14.60
N GLU A 144 1.83 -17.03 14.26
CA GLU A 144 0.68 -17.52 13.49
C GLU A 144 0.57 -16.71 12.21
N ILE A 145 0.59 -17.37 11.07
CA ILE A 145 0.56 -16.74 9.75
C ILE A 145 -0.64 -17.30 8.99
N GLY A 146 -1.56 -16.42 8.59
CA GLY A 146 -2.75 -16.77 7.84
C GLY A 146 -2.45 -17.22 6.40
N ASP A 147 -3.50 -17.65 5.70
CA ASP A 147 -3.38 -18.18 4.34
C ASP A 147 -2.91 -17.12 3.34
N ASN A 148 -2.29 -17.59 2.25
CA ASN A 148 -1.84 -16.80 1.10
C ASN A 148 -0.85 -15.66 1.45
N CYS A 149 -0.21 -15.70 2.61
CA CYS A 149 0.78 -14.70 2.99
C CYS A 149 2.09 -14.90 2.23
N VAL A 150 2.75 -13.76 1.95
CA VAL A 150 4.10 -13.74 1.36
C VAL A 150 5.05 -13.08 2.36
N ILE A 151 6.12 -13.79 2.72
CA ILE A 151 7.16 -13.32 3.65
C ILE A 151 8.45 -13.17 2.86
N GLY A 152 8.87 -11.93 2.63
CA GLY A 152 10.01 -11.57 1.78
C GLY A 152 11.36 -11.95 2.37
N ALA A 153 12.38 -11.97 1.50
CA ALA A 153 13.72 -12.40 1.83
C ALA A 153 14.32 -11.66 3.03
N GLY A 154 14.85 -12.43 3.99
CA GLY A 154 15.45 -11.87 5.20
C GLY A 154 14.48 -11.18 6.16
N ALA A 155 13.18 -11.30 5.98
CA ALA A 155 12.20 -10.78 6.93
C ALA A 155 12.21 -11.60 8.23
N MET A 156 11.97 -10.93 9.37
CA MET A 156 11.96 -11.55 10.70
C MET A 156 10.59 -11.38 11.34
N ILE A 157 9.86 -12.47 11.52
CA ILE A 157 8.60 -12.52 12.25
C ILE A 157 8.90 -13.04 13.66
N GLY A 158 8.72 -12.19 14.65
CA GLY A 158 9.07 -12.46 16.05
C GLY A 158 8.17 -13.50 16.73
N HIS A 159 8.53 -13.82 17.96
CA HIS A 159 7.76 -14.71 18.81
C HIS A 159 6.33 -14.22 19.04
N GLY A 160 5.33 -15.08 18.83
CA GLY A 160 3.93 -14.81 19.10
C GLY A 160 3.27 -13.74 18.21
N VAL A 161 3.93 -13.32 17.14
CA VAL A 161 3.34 -12.41 16.15
C VAL A 161 2.21 -13.13 15.40
N VAL A 162 1.12 -12.41 15.15
CA VAL A 162 -0.01 -12.93 14.37
C VAL A 162 -0.15 -12.09 13.10
N LEU A 163 -0.20 -12.74 11.95
CA LEU A 163 -0.57 -12.18 10.66
C LEU A 163 -1.89 -12.81 10.21
N GLY A 164 -2.84 -11.97 9.80
CA GLY A 164 -4.06 -12.42 9.12
C GLY A 164 -3.77 -12.99 7.73
N HIS A 165 -4.81 -13.16 6.92
CA HIS A 165 -4.73 -13.71 5.57
C HIS A 165 -4.28 -12.67 4.55
N ASP A 166 -3.71 -13.12 3.42
CA ASP A 166 -3.35 -12.31 2.26
C ASP A 166 -2.37 -11.17 2.55
N CYS A 167 -1.55 -11.29 3.60
CA CYS A 167 -0.55 -10.29 3.94
C CYS A 167 0.70 -10.41 3.08
N VAL A 168 1.30 -9.25 2.74
CA VAL A 168 2.58 -9.19 2.03
C VAL A 168 3.60 -8.46 2.89
N ILE A 169 4.61 -9.19 3.34
CA ILE A 169 5.71 -8.68 4.16
C ILE A 169 6.95 -8.57 3.29
N GLY A 170 7.42 -7.35 3.07
CA GLY A 170 8.58 -7.06 2.23
C GLY A 170 9.89 -7.59 2.79
N SER A 171 10.93 -7.57 1.95
CA SER A 171 12.25 -8.05 2.32
C SER A 171 12.83 -7.24 3.48
N GLN A 172 13.55 -7.92 4.38
CA GLN A 172 14.23 -7.32 5.55
C GLN A 172 13.31 -6.57 6.53
N VAL A 173 12.01 -6.78 6.48
CA VAL A 173 11.06 -6.30 7.49
C VAL A 173 11.29 -7.03 8.81
N THR A 174 11.17 -6.32 9.94
CA THR A 174 11.12 -6.96 11.26
C THR A 174 9.80 -6.66 11.94
N ILE A 175 9.13 -7.70 12.45
CA ILE A 175 7.87 -7.58 13.19
C ILE A 175 8.03 -8.28 14.53
N GLY A 176 7.87 -7.53 15.61
CA GLY A 176 7.85 -8.04 16.99
C GLY A 176 6.61 -7.56 17.72
N TYR A 177 6.13 -8.30 18.73
CA TYR A 177 5.05 -7.88 19.62
C TYR A 177 3.82 -7.30 18.91
N SER A 178 3.45 -7.82 17.74
CA SER A 178 2.44 -7.23 16.86
C SER A 178 1.37 -8.23 16.46
N LEU A 179 0.16 -7.71 16.25
CA LEU A 179 -0.97 -8.42 15.67
C LEU A 179 -1.42 -7.65 14.42
N LEU A 180 -1.36 -8.29 13.27
CA LEU A 180 -1.75 -7.72 11.99
C LEU A 180 -3.02 -8.39 11.48
N GLY A 181 -3.97 -7.60 10.98
CA GLY A 181 -5.18 -8.05 10.30
C GLY A 181 -4.91 -8.62 8.91
N ASN A 182 -5.94 -8.72 8.09
CA ASN A 182 -5.87 -9.27 6.74
C ASN A 182 -5.43 -8.23 5.71
N ARG A 183 -4.80 -8.67 4.62
CA ARG A 183 -4.40 -7.83 3.47
C ARG A 183 -3.51 -6.65 3.85
N VAL A 184 -2.70 -6.83 4.89
CA VAL A 184 -1.70 -5.83 5.29
C VAL A 184 -0.48 -5.95 4.39
N ILE A 185 -0.04 -4.82 3.85
CA ILE A 185 1.18 -4.73 3.04
C ILE A 185 2.23 -3.96 3.85
N VAL A 186 3.39 -4.57 4.02
CA VAL A 186 4.54 -3.94 4.69
C VAL A 186 5.71 -3.91 3.72
N GLN A 187 6.13 -2.71 3.33
CA GLN A 187 7.22 -2.51 2.38
C GLN A 187 8.58 -2.81 3.01
N ALA A 188 9.59 -3.03 2.15
CA ALA A 188 10.91 -3.46 2.55
C ALA A 188 11.54 -2.58 3.64
N GLY A 189 12.23 -3.21 4.58
CA GLY A 189 13.00 -2.53 5.61
C GLY A 189 12.19 -1.92 6.76
N ALA A 190 10.86 -1.97 6.76
CA ALA A 190 10.04 -1.45 7.86
C ALA A 190 10.29 -2.21 9.18
N ARG A 191 10.12 -1.52 10.31
CA ARG A 191 10.31 -2.03 11.67
C ARG A 191 9.03 -1.87 12.48
N LEU A 192 8.39 -2.95 12.85
CA LEU A 192 7.10 -2.99 13.52
C LEU A 192 7.24 -3.60 14.92
N GLY A 193 6.62 -2.93 15.91
CA GLY A 193 6.59 -3.41 17.30
C GLY A 193 7.92 -3.27 18.03
N THR A 194 8.75 -2.29 17.64
CA THR A 194 9.95 -1.90 18.39
C THR A 194 9.59 -1.23 19.71
N ASP A 195 10.53 -1.20 20.67
CA ASP A 195 10.34 -0.47 21.92
C ASP A 195 10.20 1.03 21.66
N GLY A 196 9.15 1.63 22.21
CA GLY A 196 8.99 3.07 22.23
C GLY A 196 10.07 3.78 23.06
N PHE A 197 10.26 5.07 22.78
CA PHE A 197 11.20 5.93 23.49
C PHE A 197 10.65 6.32 24.88
N GLY A 198 10.88 5.48 25.88
CA GLY A 198 10.38 5.65 27.23
C GLY A 198 11.52 5.64 28.27
N PHE A 199 11.79 6.81 28.86
CA PHE A 199 12.79 6.96 29.94
C PHE A 199 12.28 7.91 31.03
N ALA A 200 12.47 7.54 32.30
CA ALA A 200 12.31 8.45 33.44
C ALA A 200 13.61 9.28 33.57
N PRO A 201 13.54 10.62 33.43
CA PRO A 201 14.71 11.46 33.50
C PRO A 201 15.24 11.55 34.96
N GLY A 202 16.56 11.68 35.10
CA GLY A 202 17.25 11.80 36.38
C GLY A 202 18.75 11.92 36.19
N SER A 203 19.54 11.82 37.29
CA SER A 203 20.99 11.76 37.20
C SER A 203 21.48 10.56 36.38
N GLN A 204 20.71 9.50 36.39
CA GLN A 204 20.75 8.39 35.43
C GLN A 204 19.35 8.20 34.88
N HIS A 205 19.22 8.07 33.56
CA HIS A 205 17.93 7.81 32.93
C HIS A 205 17.54 6.34 33.13
N ILE A 206 16.33 6.10 33.63
CA ILE A 206 15.82 4.76 33.85
C ILE A 206 14.89 4.40 32.69
N LYS A 207 15.19 3.30 31.96
CA LYS A 207 14.34 2.81 30.87
C LYS A 207 12.99 2.37 31.42
N ILE A 208 11.91 2.85 30.81
CA ILE A 208 10.54 2.39 31.06
C ILE A 208 10.30 1.15 30.16
N PRO A 209 10.04 -0.03 30.75
CA PRO A 209 9.72 -1.23 29.97
C PRO A 209 8.50 -1.01 29.09
N GLN A 210 8.60 -1.44 27.85
CA GLN A 210 7.49 -1.39 26.90
C GLN A 210 6.77 -2.74 26.94
N LEU A 211 5.52 -2.76 27.38
CA LEU A 211 4.76 -3.99 27.70
C LEU A 211 3.55 -4.20 26.77
N GLY A 212 3.18 -3.16 26.04
CA GLY A 212 2.06 -3.20 25.10
C GLY A 212 2.44 -3.82 23.73
N ARG A 213 1.52 -3.78 22.82
CA ARG A 213 1.62 -4.36 21.47
C ARG A 213 1.48 -3.27 20.41
N LEU A 214 1.80 -3.64 19.17
CA LEU A 214 1.34 -2.95 17.98
C LEU A 214 0.18 -3.73 17.37
N ILE A 215 -0.94 -3.06 17.15
CA ILE A 215 -2.14 -3.60 16.47
C ILE A 215 -2.29 -2.90 15.13
N VAL A 216 -2.23 -3.64 14.05
CA VAL A 216 -2.46 -3.14 12.69
C VAL A 216 -3.72 -3.79 12.16
N GLN A 217 -4.75 -3.00 11.85
CA GLN A 217 -6.00 -3.51 11.32
C GLN A 217 -5.87 -3.90 9.84
N SER A 218 -6.94 -4.43 9.24
CA SER A 218 -6.92 -4.92 7.86
C SER A 218 -6.71 -3.79 6.84
N ASP A 219 -6.24 -4.15 5.64
CA ASP A 219 -6.08 -3.24 4.49
C ASP A 219 -5.13 -2.06 4.71
N VAL A 220 -4.26 -2.14 5.73
CA VAL A 220 -3.22 -1.13 5.98
C VAL A 220 -2.03 -1.36 5.06
N GLU A 221 -1.44 -0.26 4.58
CA GLU A 221 -0.16 -0.30 3.87
C GLU A 221 0.88 0.53 4.61
N ILE A 222 2.07 -0.04 4.82
CA ILE A 222 3.17 0.54 5.58
C ILE A 222 4.38 0.65 4.65
N GLY A 223 4.82 1.88 4.40
CA GLY A 223 5.90 2.23 3.49
C GLY A 223 7.27 1.72 3.94
N ALA A 224 8.22 1.78 3.00
CA ALA A 224 9.57 1.31 3.22
C ALA A 224 10.28 2.06 4.36
N ASN A 225 11.00 1.31 5.19
CA ASN A 225 11.73 1.82 6.36
C ASN A 225 10.87 2.63 7.35
N ALA A 226 9.55 2.50 7.33
CA ALA A 226 8.71 3.06 8.37
C ALA A 226 8.97 2.35 9.71
N THR A 227 8.79 3.07 10.82
CA THR A 227 9.02 2.56 12.18
C THR A 227 7.77 2.77 13.02
N LEU A 228 7.19 1.68 13.53
CA LEU A 228 5.99 1.70 14.35
C LEU A 228 6.30 1.05 15.70
N ASP A 229 6.30 1.87 16.75
CA ASP A 229 6.60 1.39 18.10
C ASP A 229 5.40 0.72 18.72
N ARG A 230 5.65 -0.27 19.58
CA ARG A 230 4.63 -0.85 20.46
C ARG A 230 4.28 0.09 21.61
N GLY A 231 3.13 -0.10 22.23
CA GLY A 231 2.74 0.68 23.36
C GLY A 231 3.56 0.40 24.63
N ALA A 232 3.62 1.38 25.51
CA ALA A 232 4.31 1.24 26.82
C ALA A 232 3.48 0.36 27.78
N VAL A 233 2.26 0.74 28.13
CA VAL A 233 1.31 -0.02 28.99
C VAL A 233 -0.01 -0.28 28.25
N GLY A 234 -0.32 0.15 27.18
CA GLY A 234 -1.44 -0.12 26.29
C GLY A 234 -0.90 -0.42 24.91
N ASP A 235 -1.73 -0.44 23.91
CA ASP A 235 -1.35 -0.76 22.55
C ASP A 235 -1.10 0.52 21.73
N THR A 236 -0.31 0.41 20.67
CA THR A 236 -0.29 1.32 19.54
C THR A 236 -1.21 0.74 18.48
N ILE A 237 -2.11 1.53 17.90
CA ILE A 237 -3.17 1.04 17.01
C ILE A 237 -3.14 1.78 15.67
N ILE A 238 -3.15 1.03 14.57
CA ILE A 238 -3.30 1.54 13.22
C ILE A 238 -4.63 1.06 12.65
N GLY A 239 -5.53 2.00 12.38
CA GLY A 239 -6.88 1.74 11.89
C GLY A 239 -6.93 1.21 10.47
N GLU A 240 -8.00 0.48 10.17
CA GLU A 240 -8.25 -0.18 8.89
C GLU A 240 -8.11 0.78 7.69
N GLY A 241 -7.53 0.29 6.61
CA GLY A 241 -7.40 1.02 5.34
C GLY A 241 -6.40 2.17 5.34
N THR A 242 -5.73 2.45 6.46
CA THR A 242 -4.74 3.53 6.58
C THR A 242 -3.49 3.25 5.75
N LYS A 243 -2.94 4.31 5.12
CA LYS A 243 -1.75 4.28 4.30
C LYS A 243 -0.66 5.15 4.90
N LEU A 244 0.46 4.52 5.23
CA LEU A 244 1.66 5.18 5.73
C LEU A 244 2.73 5.11 4.65
N ASP A 245 3.22 6.24 4.19
CA ASP A 245 4.28 6.32 3.18
C ASP A 245 5.65 5.99 3.80
N ASN A 246 6.70 6.07 2.99
CA ASN A 246 8.05 5.72 3.40
C ASN A 246 8.56 6.58 4.55
N LEU A 247 9.34 5.95 5.45
CA LEU A 247 10.01 6.64 6.56
C LEU A 247 9.06 7.32 7.57
N VAL A 248 7.79 6.94 7.59
CA VAL A 248 6.85 7.39 8.63
C VAL A 248 7.26 6.79 9.97
N HIS A 249 7.23 7.62 11.03
CA HIS A 249 7.43 7.16 12.41
C HIS A 249 6.17 7.31 13.24
N ILE A 250 5.70 6.21 13.83
CA ILE A 250 4.57 6.19 14.77
C ILE A 250 5.11 5.73 16.13
N ALA A 251 5.10 6.64 17.10
CA ALA A 251 5.60 6.36 18.44
C ALA A 251 4.59 5.55 19.28
N HIS A 252 5.03 5.15 20.49
CA HIS A 252 4.26 4.32 21.40
C HIS A 252 2.90 4.92 21.79
N ASN A 253 1.89 4.08 21.96
CA ASN A 253 0.53 4.44 22.39
C ASN A 253 -0.19 5.43 21.47
N VAL A 254 0.23 5.57 20.23
CA VAL A 254 -0.51 6.33 19.22
C VAL A 254 -1.71 5.50 18.75
N GLU A 255 -2.86 6.13 18.64
CA GLU A 255 -4.06 5.57 18.05
C GLU A 255 -4.37 6.29 16.73
N ILE A 256 -4.28 5.58 15.61
CA ILE A 256 -4.64 6.09 14.29
C ILE A 256 -5.96 5.47 13.86
N GLY A 257 -6.91 6.30 13.45
CA GLY A 257 -8.21 5.94 12.92
C GLY A 257 -8.12 5.26 11.55
N ARG A 258 -9.28 5.07 10.93
CA ARG A 258 -9.43 4.37 9.66
C ARG A 258 -9.19 5.28 8.47
N HIS A 259 -8.68 4.70 7.37
CA HIS A 259 -8.54 5.37 6.06
C HIS A 259 -7.75 6.68 6.10
N CYS A 260 -6.79 6.78 7.01
CA CYS A 260 -5.89 7.92 7.09
C CYS A 260 -4.76 7.82 6.06
N PHE A 261 -4.21 8.98 5.66
CA PHE A 261 -3.03 9.05 4.79
C PHE A 261 -1.92 9.86 5.46
N PHE A 262 -0.73 9.26 5.54
CA PHE A 262 0.48 9.91 6.05
C PHE A 262 1.53 9.90 4.96
N ALA A 263 1.88 11.08 4.45
CA ALA A 263 2.93 11.18 3.45
C ALA A 263 4.32 10.96 4.07
N ALA A 264 5.34 10.84 3.23
CA ALA A 264 6.68 10.46 3.65
C ALA A 264 7.26 11.34 4.78
N HIS A 265 8.02 10.71 5.67
CA HIS A 265 8.69 11.36 6.81
C HIS A 265 7.78 12.01 7.86
N VAL A 266 6.49 11.70 7.89
CA VAL A 266 5.64 12.14 9.00
C VAL A 266 6.07 11.45 10.28
N GLY A 267 6.18 12.23 11.37
CA GLY A 267 6.42 11.72 12.72
C GLY A 267 5.24 12.00 13.64
N VAL A 268 4.72 10.98 14.31
CA VAL A 268 3.65 11.12 15.31
C VAL A 268 4.21 10.74 16.67
N ALA A 269 4.29 11.71 17.58
CA ALA A 269 4.81 11.50 18.93
C ALA A 269 3.82 10.74 19.82
N GLY A 270 4.34 10.12 20.88
CA GLY A 270 3.61 9.16 21.71
C GLY A 270 2.29 9.66 22.31
N SER A 271 1.37 8.75 22.49
CA SER A 271 0.04 8.98 23.09
C SER A 271 -0.84 9.98 22.35
N SER A 272 -0.58 10.21 21.06
CA SER A 272 -1.44 11.05 20.22
C SER A 272 -2.55 10.21 19.58
N LYS A 273 -3.69 10.85 19.32
CA LYS A 273 -4.85 10.24 18.68
C LYS A 273 -5.15 10.96 17.37
N ILE A 274 -5.25 10.20 16.30
CA ILE A 274 -5.58 10.68 14.96
C ILE A 274 -6.92 10.04 14.59
N ASN A 275 -7.94 10.85 14.33
CA ASN A 275 -9.27 10.35 13.99
C ASN A 275 -9.34 9.80 12.55
N ASP A 276 -10.49 9.22 12.17
CA ASP A 276 -10.70 8.64 10.84
C ASP A 276 -10.50 9.68 9.71
N TYR A 277 -10.01 9.22 8.53
CA TYR A 277 -9.88 10.00 7.28
C TYR A 277 -8.93 11.20 7.33
N VAL A 278 -8.11 11.34 8.35
CA VAL A 278 -7.12 12.41 8.44
C VAL A 278 -6.01 12.22 7.41
N GLN A 279 -5.60 13.31 6.77
CA GLN A 279 -4.49 13.34 5.83
C GLN A 279 -3.39 14.26 6.35
N ILE A 280 -2.16 13.76 6.46
CA ILE A 280 -1.00 14.50 6.96
C ILE A 280 0.05 14.59 5.86
N GLY A 281 0.41 15.86 5.51
CA GLY A 281 1.42 16.15 4.49
C GLY A 281 2.83 15.74 4.93
N GLY A 282 3.71 15.50 3.94
CA GLY A 282 5.07 15.04 4.19
C GLY A 282 5.88 15.98 5.08
N LEU A 283 6.84 15.40 5.83
CA LEU A 283 7.73 16.09 6.78
C LEU A 283 7.00 16.75 7.97
N ALA A 284 5.69 16.52 8.14
CA ALA A 284 4.96 17.06 9.28
C ALA A 284 5.27 16.27 10.57
N GLY A 285 5.30 16.98 11.70
CA GLY A 285 5.41 16.39 13.04
C GLY A 285 4.15 16.64 13.86
N VAL A 286 3.63 15.60 14.51
CA VAL A 286 2.54 15.69 15.48
C VAL A 286 3.14 15.58 16.87
N ALA A 287 2.95 16.59 17.73
CA ALA A 287 3.42 16.55 19.11
C ALA A 287 2.66 15.52 19.95
N GLY A 288 3.27 15.05 21.04
CA GLY A 288 2.67 14.03 21.89
C GLY A 288 1.39 14.49 22.59
N HIS A 289 0.53 13.55 22.91
CA HIS A 289 -0.72 13.75 23.64
C HIS A 289 -1.72 14.70 22.95
N LEU A 290 -1.67 14.81 21.63
CA LEU A 290 -2.62 15.58 20.85
C LEU A 290 -3.71 14.69 20.28
N GLU A 291 -4.89 15.27 20.08
CA GLU A 291 -5.95 14.69 19.27
C GLU A 291 -6.11 15.52 17.99
N ILE A 292 -6.02 14.84 16.84
CA ILE A 292 -6.21 15.45 15.52
C ILE A 292 -7.58 14.99 15.00
N GLY A 293 -8.49 15.96 14.85
CA GLY A 293 -9.81 15.73 14.30
C GLY A 293 -9.79 15.49 12.79
N ALA A 294 -10.89 14.90 12.28
CA ALA A 294 -11.18 14.82 10.85
C ALA A 294 -11.81 16.14 10.37
#